data_515c6a798a00198532382e76d63f7e50
#
_entry.id   515c6a798a00198532382e76d63f7e50
#
_cell.length_a   1.000
_cell.length_b   1.000
_cell.length_c   1.000
_cell.angle_alpha   90.00
_cell.angle_beta   90.00
_cell.angle_gamma   90.00
#
_symmetry.space_group_name_H-M   'P 1'
#
loop_
_entity.id
_entity.type
_entity.pdbx_description
1 polymer ?
#
loop_
_entity_poly.entity_id
_entity_poly.type
_entity_poly.pdbx_seq_one_letter_code
_entity_poly.pdbx_strand_id
1 'polypeptide(L)'
;MSKIVVVGANHAGTACINTMLDNYGAENEVVIFDQNSNISFLACGMALWIGQQISKPDGLFYADKETFEAKGAKVYMNSPVESIDYDAKKVTAIVDGKEHVESYDKLILATGSQPILPPIKGAELDPNSREFKSTLENLQFVKLYQNAADVIEKLQDKSKHIERVAVVGAGYIGVELAEAFKRLG
;
A
#
# COMPACT_ATOMS: atom_id res chain seq x y z
N MET A 1 -11.80 -27.81 -7.12
CA MET A 1 -11.74 -26.37 -6.78
C MET A 1 -10.58 -26.20 -5.83
N SER A 2 -9.57 -25.41 -6.20
CA SER A 2 -8.43 -25.12 -5.30
C SER A 2 -8.66 -23.81 -4.59
N LYS A 3 -8.25 -23.74 -3.33
CA LYS A 3 -8.26 -22.47 -2.56
C LYS A 3 -6.92 -21.78 -2.74
N ILE A 4 -6.95 -20.55 -3.27
CA ILE A 4 -5.76 -19.71 -3.50
C ILE A 4 -5.82 -18.52 -2.59
N VAL A 5 -4.83 -18.39 -1.72
CA VAL A 5 -4.67 -17.21 -0.86
C VAL A 5 -3.64 -16.27 -1.47
N VAL A 6 -3.98 -14.99 -1.57
CA VAL A 6 -3.10 -13.92 -2.05
C VAL A 6 -2.84 -12.94 -0.92
N VAL A 7 -1.59 -12.69 -0.63
CA VAL A 7 -1.15 -11.71 0.37
C VAL A 7 -0.55 -10.49 -0.33
N GLY A 8 -1.27 -9.38 -0.27
CA GLY A 8 -0.96 -8.13 -0.95
C GLY A 8 -1.70 -7.98 -2.29
N ALA A 9 -2.38 -6.85 -2.45
CA ALA A 9 -3.24 -6.54 -3.60
C ALA A 9 -2.87 -5.24 -4.31
N ASN A 10 -1.60 -4.85 -4.28
CA ASN A 10 -1.13 -3.76 -5.13
C ASN A 10 -0.68 -4.33 -6.51
N HIS A 11 0.21 -3.73 -7.25
CA HIS A 11 0.46 -4.03 -8.67
C HIS A 11 0.55 -5.53 -9.01
N ALA A 12 1.49 -6.25 -8.38
CA ALA A 12 1.68 -7.67 -8.64
C ALA A 12 0.46 -8.51 -8.22
N GLY A 13 -0.08 -8.23 -7.03
CA GLY A 13 -1.27 -8.90 -6.52
C GLY A 13 -2.48 -8.65 -7.40
N THR A 14 -2.77 -7.38 -7.72
CA THR A 14 -3.90 -7.00 -8.57
C THR A 14 -3.82 -7.66 -9.96
N ALA A 15 -2.65 -7.65 -10.60
CA ALA A 15 -2.46 -8.28 -11.90
C ALA A 15 -2.71 -9.80 -11.83
N CYS A 16 -2.17 -10.45 -10.81
CA CYS A 16 -2.36 -11.88 -10.58
C CYS A 16 -3.83 -12.22 -10.31
N ILE A 17 -4.48 -11.47 -9.41
CA ILE A 17 -5.89 -11.66 -9.04
C ILE A 17 -6.81 -11.50 -10.26
N ASN A 18 -6.65 -10.40 -11.02
CA ASN A 18 -7.45 -10.19 -12.24
C ASN A 18 -7.28 -11.37 -13.22
N THR A 19 -6.03 -11.77 -13.49
CA THR A 19 -5.76 -12.87 -14.40
C THR A 19 -6.42 -14.17 -13.92
N MET A 20 -6.34 -14.46 -12.62
CA MET A 20 -6.96 -15.68 -12.07
C MET A 20 -8.48 -15.63 -12.13
N LEU A 21 -9.09 -14.52 -11.74
CA LEU A 21 -10.54 -14.37 -11.70
C LEU A 21 -11.15 -14.37 -13.11
N ASP A 22 -10.48 -13.70 -14.07
CA ASP A 22 -10.98 -13.60 -15.45
C ASP A 22 -10.90 -14.92 -16.22
N ASN A 23 -9.90 -15.76 -15.92
CA ASN A 23 -9.66 -16.98 -16.68
C ASN A 23 -10.01 -18.27 -15.92
N TYR A 24 -9.96 -18.26 -14.59
CA TYR A 24 -10.05 -19.46 -13.75
C TYR A 24 -10.93 -19.28 -12.50
N GLY A 25 -11.71 -18.20 -12.42
CA GLY A 25 -12.50 -17.86 -11.22
C GLY A 25 -13.55 -18.93 -10.88
N ALA A 26 -14.15 -19.56 -11.88
CA ALA A 26 -15.12 -20.63 -11.67
C ALA A 26 -14.51 -21.93 -11.11
N GLU A 27 -13.20 -22.11 -11.21
CA GLU A 27 -12.49 -23.32 -10.81
C GLU A 27 -11.79 -23.19 -9.44
N ASN A 28 -11.66 -21.95 -8.92
CA ASN A 28 -10.88 -21.66 -7.73
C ASN A 28 -11.64 -20.75 -6.75
N GLU A 29 -11.41 -20.97 -5.45
CA GLU A 29 -11.76 -20.02 -4.40
C GLU A 29 -10.56 -19.09 -4.21
N VAL A 30 -10.74 -17.79 -4.41
CA VAL A 30 -9.67 -16.78 -4.23
C VAL A 30 -9.94 -15.95 -2.99
N VAL A 31 -9.00 -15.96 -2.05
CA VAL A 31 -9.05 -15.17 -0.81
C VAL A 31 -7.87 -14.21 -0.79
N ILE A 32 -8.14 -12.93 -0.54
CA ILE A 32 -7.17 -11.85 -0.65
C ILE A 32 -7.06 -11.15 0.70
N PHE A 33 -5.84 -10.97 1.18
CA PHE A 33 -5.53 -10.15 2.34
C PHE A 33 -4.65 -8.99 1.93
N ASP A 34 -5.04 -7.76 2.29
CA ASP A 34 -4.18 -6.59 2.21
C ASP A 34 -4.18 -5.82 3.53
N GLN A 35 -2.99 -5.37 3.95
CA GLN A 35 -2.85 -4.61 5.18
C GLN A 35 -3.30 -3.16 5.06
N ASN A 36 -3.42 -2.64 3.82
CA ASN A 36 -3.81 -1.27 3.54
C ASN A 36 -5.34 -1.14 3.39
N SER A 37 -5.81 0.09 3.44
CA SER A 37 -7.21 0.44 3.18
C SER A 37 -7.55 0.54 1.68
N ASN A 38 -6.55 0.39 0.81
CA ASN A 38 -6.68 0.51 -0.64
C ASN A 38 -5.87 -0.58 -1.35
N ILE A 39 -6.26 -0.91 -2.58
CA ILE A 39 -5.56 -1.79 -3.51
C ILE A 39 -5.27 -1.05 -4.81
N SER A 40 -4.43 -1.61 -5.67
CA SER A 40 -4.15 -1.11 -7.02
C SER A 40 -3.57 0.30 -7.13
N PHE A 41 -3.02 0.86 -6.05
CA PHE A 41 -2.54 2.24 -6.03
C PHE A 41 -1.33 2.45 -6.97
N LEU A 42 -1.48 3.40 -7.91
CA LEU A 42 -0.44 3.84 -8.83
C LEU A 42 0.52 4.81 -8.13
N ALA A 43 1.50 4.28 -7.42
CA ALA A 43 2.46 5.07 -6.67
C ALA A 43 3.29 6.02 -7.55
N CYS A 44 3.43 5.73 -8.86
CA CYS A 44 4.06 6.64 -9.82
C CYS A 44 3.30 7.96 -10.01
N GLY A 45 2.02 8.02 -9.67
CA GLY A 45 1.22 9.24 -9.71
C GLY A 45 1.27 10.10 -8.45
N MET A 46 1.97 9.68 -7.39
CA MET A 46 2.02 10.43 -6.13
C MET A 46 2.56 11.84 -6.31
N ALA A 47 3.63 12.01 -7.09
CA ALA A 47 4.22 13.32 -7.32
C ALA A 47 3.25 14.28 -8.06
N LEU A 48 2.44 13.75 -8.98
CA LEU A 48 1.40 14.52 -9.66
C LEU A 48 0.32 14.99 -8.70
N TRP A 49 -0.05 14.14 -7.75
CA TRP A 49 -1.06 14.48 -6.75
C TRP A 49 -0.51 15.44 -5.70
N ILE A 50 0.67 15.20 -5.15
CA ILE A 50 1.35 16.11 -4.21
C ILE A 50 1.57 17.48 -4.85
N GLY A 51 2.04 17.51 -6.11
CA GLY A 51 2.25 18.75 -6.89
C GLY A 51 0.99 19.39 -7.47
N GLN A 52 -0.20 18.90 -7.10
CA GLN A 52 -1.52 19.42 -7.51
C GLN A 52 -1.76 19.45 -9.02
N GLN A 53 -1.05 18.63 -9.79
CA GLN A 53 -1.32 18.43 -11.22
C GLN A 53 -2.59 17.59 -11.43
N ILE A 54 -2.90 16.72 -10.48
CA ILE A 54 -4.19 16.07 -10.32
C ILE A 54 -4.80 16.50 -8.99
N SER A 55 -6.09 16.84 -9.00
CA SER A 55 -6.80 17.37 -7.84
C SER A 55 -7.29 16.28 -6.88
N LYS A 56 -7.52 15.08 -7.39
CA LYS A 56 -8.09 13.95 -6.63
C LYS A 56 -7.31 12.68 -6.96
N PRO A 57 -7.16 11.77 -5.99
CA PRO A 57 -6.40 10.53 -6.18
C PRO A 57 -7.18 9.43 -6.92
N ASP A 58 -8.47 9.61 -7.22
CA ASP A 58 -9.35 8.56 -7.76
C ASP A 58 -8.79 7.89 -9.01
N GLY A 59 -8.15 8.67 -9.89
CA GLY A 59 -7.49 8.17 -11.10
C GLY A 59 -6.18 7.39 -10.86
N LEU A 60 -5.73 7.30 -9.60
CA LEU A 60 -4.54 6.53 -9.21
C LEU A 60 -4.88 5.11 -8.76
N PHE A 61 -6.13 4.70 -8.88
CA PHE A 61 -6.58 3.34 -8.58
C PHE A 61 -7.20 2.73 -9.83
N TYR A 62 -6.87 1.48 -10.13
CA TYR A 62 -7.37 0.77 -11.33
C TYR A 62 -8.10 -0.52 -10.99
N ALA A 63 -8.25 -0.85 -9.72
CA ALA A 63 -9.12 -1.89 -9.17
C ALA A 63 -9.50 -1.53 -7.73
N ASP A 64 -10.61 -2.06 -7.27
CA ASP A 64 -11.12 -1.93 -5.92
C ASP A 64 -11.58 -3.29 -5.37
N LYS A 65 -11.92 -3.32 -4.08
CA LYS A 65 -12.42 -4.51 -3.40
C LYS A 65 -13.69 -5.03 -4.08
N GLU A 66 -14.62 -4.14 -4.39
CA GLU A 66 -15.93 -4.42 -4.95
C GLU A 66 -15.81 -5.13 -6.30
N THR A 67 -14.85 -4.69 -7.13
CA THR A 67 -14.56 -5.32 -8.42
C THR A 67 -14.12 -6.78 -8.27
N PHE A 68 -13.28 -7.08 -7.27
CA PHE A 68 -12.83 -8.46 -7.04
C PHE A 68 -13.93 -9.31 -6.41
N GLU A 69 -14.72 -8.76 -5.49
CA GLU A 69 -15.85 -9.46 -4.88
C GLU A 69 -16.95 -9.77 -5.91
N ALA A 70 -17.21 -8.85 -6.84
CA ALA A 70 -18.15 -9.10 -7.95
C ALA A 70 -17.70 -10.24 -8.87
N LYS A 71 -16.39 -10.51 -8.94
CA LYS A 71 -15.81 -11.66 -9.66
C LYS A 71 -15.74 -12.94 -8.80
N GLY A 72 -16.24 -12.92 -7.56
CA GLY A 72 -16.32 -14.08 -6.66
C GLY A 72 -15.16 -14.26 -5.71
N ALA A 73 -14.24 -13.30 -5.59
CA ALA A 73 -13.19 -13.35 -4.58
C ALA A 73 -13.72 -12.94 -3.19
N LYS A 74 -13.02 -13.39 -2.14
CA LYS A 74 -13.16 -12.85 -0.78
C LYS A 74 -12.03 -11.88 -0.51
N VAL A 75 -12.33 -10.64 -0.12
CA VAL A 75 -11.33 -9.58 0.06
C VAL A 75 -11.36 -9.04 1.48
N TYR A 76 -10.22 -9.16 2.17
CA TYR A 76 -10.00 -8.63 3.50
C TYR A 76 -9.02 -7.46 3.42
N MET A 77 -9.54 -6.23 3.57
CA MET A 77 -8.76 -4.99 3.66
C MET A 77 -8.41 -4.68 5.11
N ASN A 78 -7.39 -3.85 5.34
CA ASN A 78 -6.87 -3.54 6.67
C ASN A 78 -6.53 -4.81 7.49
N SER A 79 -6.16 -5.87 6.80
CA SER A 79 -6.04 -7.22 7.33
C SER A 79 -4.64 -7.77 7.10
N PRO A 80 -3.66 -7.34 7.94
CA PRO A 80 -2.29 -7.82 7.84
C PRO A 80 -2.21 -9.32 8.13
N VAL A 81 -1.43 -10.02 7.31
CA VAL A 81 -1.02 -11.40 7.58
C VAL A 81 0.19 -11.36 8.51
N GLU A 82 0.05 -11.96 9.69
CA GLU A 82 1.08 -11.96 10.72
C GLU A 82 2.00 -13.19 10.64
N SER A 83 1.48 -14.32 10.18
CA SER A 83 2.26 -15.53 10.07
C SER A 83 1.76 -16.48 8.98
N ILE A 84 2.66 -17.34 8.54
CA ILE A 84 2.38 -18.40 7.56
C ILE A 84 2.94 -19.70 8.08
N ASP A 85 2.08 -20.70 8.23
CA ASP A 85 2.45 -22.08 8.48
C ASP A 85 2.48 -22.81 7.12
N TYR A 86 3.68 -23.06 6.61
CA TYR A 86 3.86 -23.71 5.31
C TYR A 86 3.56 -25.21 5.34
N ASP A 87 3.76 -25.86 6.47
CA ASP A 87 3.51 -27.30 6.63
C ASP A 87 2.01 -27.58 6.74
N ALA A 88 1.31 -26.80 7.58
CA ALA A 88 -0.13 -26.89 7.72
C ALA A 88 -0.90 -26.17 6.59
N LYS A 89 -0.20 -25.44 5.70
CA LYS A 89 -0.78 -24.60 4.64
C LYS A 89 -1.85 -23.64 5.16
N LYS A 90 -1.47 -22.81 6.12
CA LYS A 90 -2.36 -21.81 6.72
C LYS A 90 -1.69 -20.45 6.79
N VAL A 91 -2.47 -19.41 6.61
CA VAL A 91 -2.09 -18.03 6.95
C VAL A 91 -2.90 -17.57 8.14
N THR A 92 -2.28 -16.79 9.01
CA THR A 92 -2.95 -16.11 10.12
C THR A 92 -2.92 -14.62 9.86
N ALA A 93 -4.08 -14.00 9.77
CA ALA A 93 -4.26 -12.57 9.56
C ALA A 93 -5.06 -11.95 10.72
N ILE A 94 -4.94 -10.64 10.90
CA ILE A 94 -5.83 -9.88 11.79
C ILE A 94 -6.93 -9.25 10.96
N VAL A 95 -8.16 -9.71 11.15
CA VAL A 95 -9.34 -9.19 10.48
C VAL A 95 -10.26 -8.56 11.53
N ASP A 96 -10.59 -7.29 11.38
CA ASP A 96 -11.41 -6.53 12.35
C ASP A 96 -10.90 -6.65 13.79
N GLY A 97 -9.57 -6.63 13.96
CA GLY A 97 -8.91 -6.72 15.26
C GLY A 97 -8.89 -8.12 15.88
N LYS A 98 -9.31 -9.15 15.14
CA LYS A 98 -9.33 -10.55 15.61
C LYS A 98 -8.47 -11.43 14.72
N GLU A 99 -7.92 -12.46 15.34
CA GLU A 99 -7.19 -13.48 14.59
C GLU A 99 -8.14 -14.25 13.67
N HIS A 100 -7.75 -14.35 12.41
CA HIS A 100 -8.42 -15.10 11.35
C HIS A 100 -7.41 -16.06 10.72
N VAL A 101 -7.73 -17.35 10.73
CA VAL A 101 -6.88 -18.38 10.13
C VAL A 101 -7.54 -18.88 8.85
N GLU A 102 -6.81 -18.77 7.72
CA GLU A 102 -7.27 -19.24 6.42
C GLU A 102 -6.34 -20.33 5.89
N SER A 103 -6.92 -21.46 5.45
CA SER A 103 -6.17 -22.52 4.79
C SER A 103 -6.01 -22.24 3.30
N TYR A 104 -4.96 -22.81 2.67
CA TYR A 104 -4.74 -22.67 1.24
C TYR A 104 -4.24 -23.98 0.60
N ASP A 105 -4.55 -24.16 -0.68
CA ASP A 105 -3.89 -25.12 -1.56
C ASP A 105 -2.67 -24.49 -2.22
N LYS A 106 -2.81 -23.20 -2.60
CA LYS A 106 -1.76 -22.37 -3.19
C LYS A 106 -1.69 -21.02 -2.50
N LEU A 107 -0.48 -20.53 -2.28
CA LEU A 107 -0.21 -19.23 -1.67
C LEU A 107 0.56 -18.35 -2.64
N ILE A 108 0.11 -17.10 -2.78
CA ILE A 108 0.77 -16.06 -3.58
C ILE A 108 1.18 -14.95 -2.64
N LEU A 109 2.49 -14.65 -2.61
CA LEU A 109 3.05 -13.55 -1.84
C LEU A 109 3.36 -12.38 -2.77
N ALA A 110 2.59 -11.32 -2.66
CA ALA A 110 2.73 -10.07 -3.42
C ALA A 110 2.89 -8.87 -2.47
N THR A 111 3.67 -9.06 -1.40
CA THR A 111 3.80 -8.14 -0.26
C THR A 111 4.57 -6.86 -0.57
N GLY A 112 5.17 -6.76 -1.76
CA GLY A 112 5.89 -5.58 -2.22
C GLY A 112 7.22 -5.35 -1.50
N SER A 113 7.52 -4.09 -1.18
CA SER A 113 8.77 -3.67 -0.54
C SER A 113 8.51 -2.56 0.46
N GLN A 114 9.42 -2.41 1.41
CA GLN A 114 9.40 -1.28 2.37
C GLN A 114 10.52 -0.28 2.05
N PRO A 115 10.33 1.00 2.38
CA PRO A 115 11.41 1.97 2.32
C PRO A 115 12.48 1.64 3.38
N ILE A 116 13.73 1.92 3.03
CA ILE A 116 14.84 1.82 3.97
C ILE A 116 14.94 3.16 4.70
N LEU A 117 14.95 3.11 6.03
CA LEU A 117 15.26 4.30 6.83
C LEU A 117 16.76 4.60 6.68
N PRO A 118 17.13 5.77 6.13
CA PRO A 118 18.53 6.16 6.06
C PRO A 118 19.10 6.40 7.48
N PRO A 119 20.43 6.33 7.68
CA PRO A 119 21.05 6.48 8.99
C PRO A 119 21.02 7.95 9.47
N ILE A 120 19.84 8.44 9.74
CA ILE A 120 19.58 9.79 10.27
C ILE A 120 19.53 9.68 11.79
N LYS A 121 20.37 10.44 12.48
CA LYS A 121 20.44 10.42 13.95
C LYS A 121 19.08 10.80 14.56
N GLY A 122 18.57 9.92 15.42
CA GLY A 122 17.29 10.10 16.10
C GLY A 122 16.06 9.72 15.29
N ALA A 123 16.24 9.29 14.03
CA ALA A 123 15.13 8.78 13.24
C ALA A 123 14.93 7.28 13.49
N GLU A 124 13.70 6.91 13.81
CA GLU A 124 13.27 5.52 13.97
C GLU A 124 11.95 5.34 13.23
N LEU A 125 11.66 4.12 12.78
CA LEU A 125 10.31 3.79 12.31
C LEU A 125 9.39 3.65 13.51
N ASP A 126 8.19 4.20 13.40
CA ASP A 126 7.15 3.99 14.42
C ASP A 126 6.71 2.51 14.38
N PRO A 127 6.99 1.73 15.43
CA PRO A 127 6.67 0.31 15.48
C PRO A 127 5.16 0.05 15.47
N ASN A 128 4.35 1.06 15.77
CA ASN A 128 2.89 0.95 15.77
C ASN A 128 2.27 1.34 14.43
N SER A 129 3.09 1.84 13.49
CA SER A 129 2.62 2.25 12.17
C SER A 129 2.97 1.24 11.09
N ARG A 130 1.96 0.74 10.39
CA ARG A 130 2.14 -0.10 9.19
C ARG A 130 2.33 0.73 7.92
N GLU A 131 2.26 2.06 8.03
CA GLU A 131 2.35 3.01 6.92
C GLU A 131 3.75 3.61 6.78
N PHE A 132 4.77 2.98 7.38
CA PHE A 132 6.15 3.47 7.36
C PHE A 132 6.28 4.91 7.89
N LYS A 133 5.62 5.22 8.99
CA LYS A 133 5.78 6.51 9.66
C LYS A 133 7.08 6.54 10.46
N SER A 134 7.69 7.72 10.53
CA SER A 134 8.83 7.96 11.41
C SER A 134 8.35 8.47 12.76
N THR A 135 9.14 8.21 13.81
CA THR A 135 8.98 8.86 15.12
C THR A 135 9.26 10.36 15.07
N LEU A 136 9.99 10.84 14.05
CA LEU A 136 10.21 12.26 13.81
C LEU A 136 9.10 12.84 12.94
N GLU A 137 8.36 13.81 13.45
CA GLU A 137 7.24 14.45 12.77
C GLU A 137 7.63 15.08 11.42
N ASN A 138 8.84 15.59 11.31
CA ASN A 138 9.36 16.26 10.12
C ASN A 138 10.08 15.32 9.14
N LEU A 139 10.10 14.01 9.39
CA LEU A 139 10.63 13.01 8.48
C LEU A 139 9.46 12.19 7.89
N GLN A 140 9.35 12.20 6.56
CA GLN A 140 8.25 11.59 5.84
C GLN A 140 8.78 10.61 4.79
N PHE A 141 8.25 9.40 4.80
CA PHE A 141 8.39 8.49 3.65
C PHE A 141 7.29 8.78 2.62
N VAL A 142 7.59 8.48 1.36
CA VAL A 142 6.61 8.59 0.27
C VAL A 142 6.61 7.28 -0.50
N LYS A 143 5.76 6.35 -0.09
CA LYS A 143 5.66 5.00 -0.65
C LYS A 143 4.21 4.57 -0.85
N LEU A 144 3.36 4.80 0.13
CA LEU A 144 1.97 4.41 0.14
C LEU A 144 1.06 5.59 -0.20
N TYR A 145 -0.19 5.29 -0.56
CA TYR A 145 -1.25 6.31 -0.70
C TYR A 145 -1.36 7.19 0.55
N GLN A 146 -1.36 6.57 1.73
CA GLN A 146 -1.44 7.25 3.02
C GLN A 146 -0.28 8.22 3.24
N ASN A 147 0.93 7.84 2.82
CA ASN A 147 2.08 8.76 2.91
C ASN A 147 1.91 10.01 2.04
N ALA A 148 1.39 9.84 0.82
CA ALA A 148 1.12 10.98 -0.06
C ALA A 148 0.02 11.89 0.51
N ALA A 149 -1.04 11.30 1.08
CA ALA A 149 -2.11 12.04 1.75
C ALA A 149 -1.58 12.84 2.95
N ASP A 150 -0.75 12.21 3.81
CA ASP A 150 -0.10 12.88 4.95
C ASP A 150 0.77 14.07 4.50
N VAL A 151 1.52 13.92 3.41
CA VAL A 151 2.33 15.02 2.84
C VAL A 151 1.44 16.17 2.41
N ILE A 152 0.36 15.88 1.69
CA ILE A 152 -0.58 16.91 1.21
C ILE A 152 -1.24 17.64 2.38
N GLU A 153 -1.69 16.89 3.39
CA GLU A 153 -2.29 17.45 4.60
C GLU A 153 -1.31 18.40 5.31
N LYS A 154 -0.06 17.95 5.51
CA LYS A 154 0.99 18.79 6.12
C LYS A 154 1.29 20.06 5.32
N LEU A 155 1.30 19.99 3.99
CA LEU A 155 1.54 21.15 3.13
C LEU A 155 0.36 22.13 3.13
N GLN A 156 -0.86 21.64 3.33
CA GLN A 156 -2.07 22.47 3.40
C GLN A 156 -2.28 23.11 4.77
N ASP A 157 -1.69 22.52 5.81
CA ASP A 157 -1.76 23.07 7.18
C ASP A 157 -0.85 24.27 7.34
N LYS A 158 -1.42 25.46 7.18
CA LYS A 158 -0.70 26.74 7.31
C LYS A 158 -0.05 26.93 8.69
N SER A 159 -0.50 26.24 9.72
CA SER A 159 0.09 26.31 11.06
C SER A 159 1.47 25.66 11.14
N LYS A 160 1.78 24.74 10.23
CA LYS A 160 3.08 24.05 10.15
C LYS A 160 4.21 24.92 9.62
N HIS A 161 3.91 26.04 8.94
CA HIS A 161 4.90 26.96 8.37
C HIS A 161 6.05 26.27 7.64
N ILE A 162 5.71 25.31 6.72
CA ILE A 162 6.72 24.58 5.96
C ILE A 162 7.29 25.49 4.88
N GLU A 163 8.52 25.96 5.07
CA GLU A 163 9.22 26.83 4.12
C GLU A 163 10.29 26.09 3.31
N ARG A 164 10.75 24.96 3.81
CA ARG A 164 11.85 24.20 3.20
C ARG A 164 11.58 22.70 3.27
N VAL A 165 11.81 22.04 2.15
CA VAL A 165 11.74 20.58 2.03
C VAL A 165 13.10 20.06 1.59
N ALA A 166 13.65 19.11 2.32
CA ALA A 166 14.83 18.36 1.92
C ALA A 166 14.39 17.00 1.37
N VAL A 167 14.72 16.71 0.12
CA VAL A 167 14.48 15.42 -0.51
C VAL A 167 15.75 14.58 -0.40
N VAL A 168 15.67 13.46 0.33
CA VAL A 168 16.80 12.55 0.51
C VAL A 168 16.73 11.43 -0.52
N GLY A 169 17.62 11.49 -1.50
CA GLY A 169 17.68 10.59 -2.64
C GLY A 169 17.31 11.26 -3.95
N ALA A 170 18.16 11.13 -4.95
CA ALA A 170 18.02 11.76 -6.28
C ALA A 170 17.71 10.70 -7.37
N GLY A 171 17.00 9.63 -7.01
CA GLY A 171 16.39 8.70 -7.96
C GLY A 171 15.11 9.29 -8.58
N TYR A 172 14.41 8.51 -9.40
CA TYR A 172 13.18 8.96 -10.08
C TYR A 172 12.17 9.59 -9.12
N ILE A 173 11.81 8.92 -8.03
CA ILE A 173 10.86 9.42 -7.03
C ILE A 173 11.33 10.75 -6.45
N GLY A 174 12.61 10.84 -6.07
CA GLY A 174 13.15 12.07 -5.46
C GLY A 174 13.13 13.26 -6.40
N VAL A 175 13.46 13.07 -7.68
CA VAL A 175 13.42 14.13 -8.69
C VAL A 175 11.97 14.57 -8.96
N GLU A 176 11.05 13.63 -9.11
CA GLU A 176 9.62 13.93 -9.30
C GLU A 176 9.02 14.67 -8.11
N LEU A 177 9.36 14.27 -6.88
CA LEU A 177 8.92 14.97 -5.67
C LEU A 177 9.53 16.35 -5.54
N ALA A 178 10.82 16.52 -5.88
CA ALA A 178 11.47 17.83 -5.87
C ALA A 178 10.80 18.81 -6.86
N GLU A 179 10.43 18.31 -8.04
CA GLU A 179 9.67 19.08 -9.03
C GLU A 179 8.27 19.43 -8.51
N ALA A 180 7.59 18.46 -7.88
CA ALA A 180 6.28 18.67 -7.29
C ALA A 180 6.30 19.76 -6.20
N PHE A 181 7.26 19.70 -5.27
CA PHE A 181 7.41 20.73 -4.23
C PHE A 181 7.79 22.09 -4.81
N LYS A 182 8.69 22.13 -5.81
CA LYS A 182 9.05 23.38 -6.51
C LYS A 182 7.86 24.05 -7.19
N ARG A 183 6.93 23.26 -7.69
CA ARG A 183 5.69 23.74 -8.33
C ARG A 183 4.74 24.40 -7.32
N LEU A 184 4.77 24.00 -6.07
CA LEU A 184 3.95 24.57 -5.00
C LEU A 184 4.48 25.88 -4.43
N GLY A 185 5.69 26.29 -4.77
CA GLY A 185 6.36 27.53 -4.35
C GLY A 185 7.65 27.20 -3.62
#